data_55325b878b796d1afc0dd775058714ee
#
_entry.id   55325b878b796d1afc0dd775058714ee
#
_cell.length_a   1.000
_cell.length_b   1.000
_cell.length_c   1.000
_cell.angle_alpha   90.00
_cell.angle_beta   90.00
_cell.angle_gamma   90.00
#
_symmetry.space_group_name_H-M   'P 1'
#
loop_
_entity.id
_entity.type
_entity.pdbx_description
1 polymer ?
#
loop_
_entity_poly.entity_id
_entity_poly.type
_entity_poly.pdbx_seq_one_letter_code
_entity_poly.pdbx_strand_id
1 'polypeptide(L)'
;LCSLLLWAFFAGAASADERLQPLKSRADLLGWEAIGRLDVAEQGYCTAVLISRDLVLTAAHCLFDRSGDAVPPEQVTFRAGYVAGDELAKRRIDKVVIDANYRDSPDGQISGIMLRHDVALLRLDRPILSDEADPFAVHVDPRNGEKVSVLSYGRGRSEHLSWQKDCSVLQQGGGVL
;
A
#
# COMPACT_ATOMS: atom_id res chain seq x y z
N LEU A 1 46.37 36.90 21.93
CA LEU A 1 44.97 36.53 22.13
C LEU A 1 44.43 35.96 20.82
N CYS A 2 44.42 34.63 20.71
CA CYS A 2 43.95 33.90 19.54
C CYS A 2 42.54 33.36 19.85
N SER A 3 41.52 33.92 19.19
CA SER A 3 40.12 33.48 19.38
C SER A 3 39.81 32.35 18.38
N LEU A 4 39.66 31.13 18.89
CA LEU A 4 39.20 29.98 18.12
C LEU A 4 37.67 30.01 18.05
N LEU A 5 37.14 30.31 16.83
CA LEU A 5 35.71 30.13 16.52
C LEU A 5 35.43 28.67 16.24
N LEU A 6 34.73 27.98 17.16
CA LEU A 6 34.14 26.66 16.94
C LEU A 6 32.90 26.82 16.02
N TRP A 7 33.00 26.32 14.82
CA TRP A 7 31.84 26.08 13.97
C TRP A 7 31.20 24.76 14.35
N ALA A 8 30.04 24.80 14.98
CA ALA A 8 29.21 23.62 15.24
C ALA A 8 28.46 23.27 13.93
N PHE A 9 28.85 22.16 13.31
CA PHE A 9 28.05 21.56 12.24
C PHE A 9 26.80 20.92 12.84
N PHE A 10 25.65 21.57 12.67
CA PHE A 10 24.37 20.93 12.86
C PHE A 10 24.12 19.98 11.67
N ALA A 11 24.39 18.70 11.86
CA ALA A 11 23.90 17.66 10.97
C ALA A 11 22.40 17.52 11.24
N GLY A 12 21.56 18.15 10.42
CA GLY A 12 20.14 17.95 10.44
C GLY A 12 19.83 16.49 10.09
N ALA A 13 19.24 15.76 11.03
CA ALA A 13 18.66 14.47 10.73
C ALA A 13 17.48 14.67 9.77
N ALA A 14 17.66 14.34 8.50
CA ALA A 14 16.56 14.31 7.54
C ALA A 14 15.53 13.28 8.01
N SER A 15 14.35 13.74 8.39
CA SER A 15 13.22 12.89 8.78
C SER A 15 12.83 12.01 7.60
N ALA A 16 12.55 10.72 7.85
CA ALA A 16 12.07 9.77 6.83
C ALA A 16 10.78 10.25 6.13
N ASP A 17 10.07 11.19 6.71
CA ASP A 17 8.84 11.79 6.18
C ASP A 17 9.10 12.78 5.02
N GLU A 18 10.28 13.38 4.92
CA GLU A 18 10.65 14.28 3.81
C GLU A 18 10.82 13.57 2.46
N ARG A 19 10.90 12.23 2.46
CA ARG A 19 11.03 11.43 1.24
C ARG A 19 9.70 11.03 0.61
N LEU A 20 8.58 11.21 1.32
CA LEU A 20 7.26 10.86 0.84
C LEU A 20 6.61 12.05 0.14
N GLN A 21 6.43 11.95 -1.18
CA GLN A 21 5.71 12.94 -1.96
C GLN A 21 4.21 12.68 -1.88
N PRO A 22 3.39 13.57 -1.31
CA PRO A 22 1.96 13.42 -1.29
C PRO A 22 1.34 13.72 -2.67
N LEU A 23 0.47 12.84 -3.17
CA LEU A 23 -0.30 13.02 -4.40
C LEU A 23 -1.69 13.56 -4.03
N LYS A 24 -1.83 14.87 -3.99
CA LYS A 24 -3.00 15.57 -3.40
C LYS A 24 -4.07 15.97 -4.40
N SER A 25 -3.81 15.81 -5.69
CA SER A 25 -4.73 16.18 -6.74
C SER A 25 -4.96 15.04 -7.73
N ARG A 26 -6.01 15.12 -8.50
CA ARG A 26 -6.28 14.18 -9.59
C ARG A 26 -5.14 14.16 -10.62
N ALA A 27 -4.54 15.30 -10.88
CA ALA A 27 -3.41 15.40 -11.81
C ALA A 27 -2.15 14.68 -11.28
N ASP A 28 -1.94 14.67 -9.98
CA ASP A 28 -0.80 13.95 -9.37
C ASP A 28 -0.97 12.43 -9.46
N LEU A 29 -2.21 11.95 -9.59
CA LEU A 29 -2.54 10.52 -9.66
C LEU A 29 -2.44 9.94 -11.07
N LEU A 30 -2.13 10.75 -12.10
CA LEU A 30 -2.00 10.25 -13.47
C LEU A 30 -0.96 9.13 -13.57
N GLY A 31 -1.40 7.96 -14.04
CA GLY A 31 -0.62 6.73 -14.11
C GLY A 31 -0.63 5.89 -12.83
N TRP A 32 -1.32 6.33 -11.77
CA TRP A 32 -1.46 5.61 -10.49
C TRP A 32 -2.91 5.29 -10.14
N GLU A 33 -3.83 5.43 -11.08
CA GLU A 33 -5.28 5.29 -10.89
C GLU A 33 -5.69 3.91 -10.36
N ALA A 34 -4.92 2.87 -10.74
CA ALA A 34 -5.15 1.51 -10.28
C ALA A 34 -4.81 1.28 -8.79
N ILE A 35 -4.06 2.22 -8.17
CA ILE A 35 -3.79 2.16 -6.73
C ILE A 35 -4.94 2.85 -6.01
N GLY A 36 -5.52 2.16 -5.05
CA GLY A 36 -6.69 2.63 -4.34
C GLY A 36 -6.60 2.46 -2.84
N ARG A 37 -7.50 3.14 -2.14
CA ARG A 37 -7.74 2.94 -0.73
C ARG A 37 -8.72 1.77 -0.55
N LEU A 38 -8.36 0.84 0.30
CA LEU A 38 -9.22 -0.25 0.73
C LEU A 38 -9.82 0.13 2.07
N ASP A 39 -11.09 0.50 2.09
CA ASP A 39 -11.81 0.80 3.33
C ASP A 39 -12.31 -0.52 3.92
N VAL A 40 -11.98 -0.77 5.18
CA VAL A 40 -12.42 -1.92 5.95
C VAL A 40 -13.23 -1.40 7.13
N ALA A 41 -14.51 -1.69 7.14
CA ALA A 41 -15.44 -1.13 8.14
C ALA A 41 -14.94 -1.39 9.57
N GLU A 42 -15.01 -0.35 10.41
CA GLU A 42 -14.60 -0.35 11.83
C GLU A 42 -13.11 -0.60 12.10
N GLN A 43 -12.32 -1.03 11.08
CA GLN A 43 -10.88 -1.30 11.22
C GLN A 43 -10.02 -0.14 10.70
N GLY A 44 -10.50 0.59 9.68
CA GLY A 44 -9.75 1.66 9.06
C GLY A 44 -9.56 1.47 7.56
N TYR A 45 -8.34 1.63 7.09
CA TYR A 45 -8.05 1.53 5.66
C TYR A 45 -6.66 0.95 5.40
N CYS A 46 -6.53 0.36 4.22
CA CYS A 46 -5.26 -0.11 3.65
C CYS A 46 -5.05 0.45 2.24
N THR A 47 -3.89 0.13 1.67
CA THR A 47 -3.62 0.32 0.25
C THR A 47 -3.90 -0.98 -0.49
N ALA A 48 -4.50 -0.89 -1.66
CA ALA A 48 -4.70 -2.02 -2.54
C ALA A 48 -4.47 -1.60 -3.99
N VAL A 49 -4.20 -2.55 -4.87
CA VAL A 49 -3.91 -2.29 -6.28
C VAL A 49 -4.73 -3.19 -7.19
N LEU A 50 -5.34 -2.59 -8.22
CA LEU A 50 -6.05 -3.29 -9.27
C LEU A 50 -5.04 -4.00 -10.17
N ILE A 51 -5.10 -5.33 -10.27
CA ILE A 51 -4.20 -6.19 -11.08
C ILE A 51 -4.91 -6.87 -12.25
N SER A 52 -6.23 -6.87 -12.25
CA SER A 52 -7.10 -7.11 -13.41
C SER A 52 -8.39 -6.30 -13.24
N ARG A 53 -9.24 -6.26 -14.24
CA ARG A 53 -10.47 -5.43 -14.18
C ARG A 53 -11.38 -5.69 -12.99
N ASP A 54 -11.30 -6.88 -12.40
CA ASP A 54 -12.15 -7.32 -11.30
C ASP A 54 -11.35 -7.91 -10.13
N LEU A 55 -10.00 -7.81 -10.16
CA LEU A 55 -9.14 -8.40 -9.15
C LEU A 55 -8.20 -7.35 -8.54
N VAL A 56 -8.21 -7.28 -7.23
CA VAL A 56 -7.41 -6.36 -6.43
C VAL A 56 -6.46 -7.15 -5.53
N LEU A 57 -5.22 -6.70 -5.44
CA LEU A 57 -4.18 -7.23 -4.56
C LEU A 57 -4.01 -6.32 -3.34
N THR A 58 -3.92 -6.92 -2.16
CA THR A 58 -3.62 -6.22 -0.90
C THR A 58 -2.87 -7.14 0.07
N ALA A 59 -2.53 -6.64 1.25
CA ALA A 59 -1.97 -7.44 2.33
C ALA A 59 -3.07 -8.21 3.07
N ALA A 60 -2.78 -9.42 3.52
CA ALA A 60 -3.74 -10.26 4.24
C ALA A 60 -4.14 -9.66 5.59
N HIS A 61 -3.17 -9.05 6.33
CA HIS A 61 -3.45 -8.42 7.63
C HIS A 61 -4.54 -7.34 7.57
N CYS A 62 -4.77 -6.73 6.41
CA CYS A 62 -5.82 -5.73 6.23
C CYS A 62 -7.24 -6.29 6.37
N LEU A 63 -7.39 -7.60 6.33
CA LEU A 63 -8.67 -8.31 6.31
C LEU A 63 -8.97 -9.03 7.62
N PHE A 64 -8.22 -8.72 8.67
CA PHE A 64 -8.46 -9.22 10.02
C PHE A 64 -8.74 -8.07 10.96
N ASP A 65 -9.63 -8.30 11.90
CA ASP A 65 -9.92 -7.34 12.95
C ASP A 65 -8.92 -7.45 14.11
N ARG A 66 -9.08 -6.59 15.12
CA ARG A 66 -8.20 -6.58 16.30
C ARG A 66 -8.29 -7.84 17.16
N SER A 67 -9.33 -8.65 16.96
CA SER A 67 -9.50 -9.94 17.63
C SER A 67 -8.83 -11.08 16.86
N GLY A 68 -8.35 -10.81 15.64
CA GLY A 68 -7.78 -11.80 14.73
C GLY A 68 -8.86 -12.54 13.92
N ASP A 69 -10.10 -12.04 13.91
CA ASP A 69 -11.18 -12.61 13.11
C ASP A 69 -11.19 -11.98 11.71
N ALA A 70 -11.50 -12.80 10.70
CA ALA A 70 -11.57 -12.34 9.32
C ALA A 70 -12.78 -11.40 9.12
N VAL A 71 -12.52 -10.25 8.50
CA VAL A 71 -13.57 -9.26 8.17
C VAL A 71 -14.41 -9.79 7.01
N PRO A 72 -15.75 -9.78 7.12
CA PRO A 72 -16.64 -10.18 6.04
C PRO A 72 -16.43 -9.34 4.77
N PRO A 73 -16.44 -9.94 3.56
CA PRO A 73 -16.20 -9.23 2.30
C PRO A 73 -17.12 -8.01 2.09
N GLU A 74 -18.37 -8.10 2.51
CA GLU A 74 -19.36 -7.03 2.40
C GLU A 74 -19.02 -5.76 3.22
N GLN A 75 -18.10 -5.87 4.16
CA GLN A 75 -17.57 -4.75 4.95
C GLN A 75 -16.33 -4.12 4.34
N VAL A 76 -15.91 -4.61 3.18
CA VAL A 76 -14.69 -4.14 2.49
C VAL A 76 -15.07 -3.44 1.19
N THR A 77 -14.49 -2.26 0.97
CA THR A 77 -14.73 -1.45 -0.23
C THR A 77 -13.42 -0.98 -0.83
N PHE A 78 -13.24 -1.20 -2.12
CA PHE A 78 -12.11 -0.67 -2.87
C PHE A 78 -12.47 0.64 -3.56
N ARG A 79 -11.60 1.66 -3.42
CA ARG A 79 -11.74 3.00 -4.00
C ARG A 79 -10.52 3.30 -4.84
N ALA A 80 -10.59 3.04 -6.15
CA ALA A 80 -9.50 3.28 -7.09
C ALA A 80 -9.22 4.78 -7.25
N GLY A 81 -7.95 5.16 -7.29
CA GLY A 81 -7.54 6.54 -7.48
C GLY A 81 -8.11 7.51 -6.46
N TYR A 82 -8.24 7.12 -5.20
CA TYR A 82 -8.85 7.93 -4.15
C TYR A 82 -7.98 9.13 -3.76
N VAL A 83 -8.58 10.31 -3.70
CA VAL A 83 -7.98 11.54 -3.18
C VAL A 83 -9.04 12.48 -2.60
N ALA A 84 -8.84 12.95 -1.36
CA ALA A 84 -9.63 13.99 -0.70
C ALA A 84 -11.16 13.75 -0.75
N GLY A 85 -11.60 12.53 -0.51
CA GLY A 85 -13.04 12.16 -0.50
C GLY A 85 -13.56 11.70 -1.85
N ASP A 86 -12.80 11.82 -2.94
CA ASP A 86 -13.22 11.53 -4.31
C ASP A 86 -12.44 10.36 -4.91
N GLU A 87 -13.09 9.47 -5.65
CA GLU A 87 -12.51 8.30 -6.31
C GLU A 87 -12.91 8.20 -7.78
N LEU A 88 -12.08 7.55 -8.60
CA LEU A 88 -12.41 7.23 -10.00
C LEU A 88 -13.42 6.10 -10.09
N ALA A 89 -13.25 5.09 -9.24
CA ALA A 89 -14.17 3.98 -9.16
C ALA A 89 -14.30 3.48 -7.73
N LYS A 90 -15.54 3.09 -7.35
CA LYS A 90 -15.84 2.46 -6.07
C LYS A 90 -16.52 1.12 -6.31
N ARG A 91 -15.98 0.06 -5.69
CA ARG A 91 -16.49 -1.32 -5.81
C ARG A 91 -16.52 -2.00 -4.45
N ARG A 92 -17.54 -2.82 -4.22
CA ARG A 92 -17.60 -3.72 -3.07
C ARG A 92 -16.80 -4.98 -3.38
N ILE A 93 -16.40 -5.67 -2.33
CA ILE A 93 -15.74 -6.96 -2.46
C ILE A 93 -16.78 -8.06 -2.42
N ASP A 94 -16.71 -8.95 -3.42
CA ASP A 94 -17.58 -10.12 -3.55
C ASP A 94 -16.93 -11.38 -2.97
N LYS A 95 -15.60 -11.50 -3.11
CA LYS A 95 -14.85 -12.66 -2.63
C LYS A 95 -13.45 -12.27 -2.16
N VAL A 96 -13.01 -12.89 -1.08
CA VAL A 96 -11.65 -12.78 -0.53
C VAL A 96 -10.95 -14.12 -0.66
N VAL A 97 -9.68 -14.11 -1.07
CA VAL A 97 -8.77 -15.25 -1.03
C VAL A 97 -7.49 -14.80 -0.35
N ILE A 98 -7.18 -15.40 0.78
CA ILE A 98 -5.96 -15.16 1.57
C ILE A 98 -5.02 -16.35 1.37
N ASP A 99 -3.70 -16.11 1.36
CA ASP A 99 -2.73 -17.19 1.33
C ASP A 99 -2.99 -18.18 2.49
N ALA A 100 -3.10 -19.47 2.16
CA ALA A 100 -3.45 -20.52 3.13
C ALA A 100 -2.43 -20.66 4.27
N ASN A 101 -1.21 -20.16 4.09
CA ASN A 101 -0.15 -20.18 5.10
C ASN A 101 -0.08 -18.88 5.92
N TYR A 102 -0.87 -17.86 5.57
CA TYR A 102 -0.95 -16.66 6.39
C TYR A 102 -1.43 -16.99 7.80
N ARG A 103 -0.81 -16.42 8.78
CA ARG A 103 -1.23 -16.46 10.19
C ARG A 103 -1.13 -15.06 10.73
N ASP A 104 -2.25 -14.52 11.18
CA ASP A 104 -2.26 -13.25 11.87
C ASP A 104 -1.51 -13.36 13.21
N SER A 105 -0.92 -12.25 13.65
CA SER A 105 -0.20 -12.17 14.91
C SER A 105 -0.86 -11.12 15.81
N PRO A 106 -1.78 -11.53 16.67
CA PRO A 106 -2.50 -10.62 17.55
C PRO A 106 -1.59 -9.80 18.49
N ASP A 107 -0.38 -10.31 18.77
CA ASP A 107 0.64 -9.62 19.57
C ASP A 107 1.48 -8.61 18.75
N GLY A 108 1.21 -8.48 17.46
CA GLY A 108 1.88 -7.54 16.56
C GLY A 108 3.34 -7.90 16.23
N GLN A 109 3.81 -9.11 16.57
CA GLN A 109 5.15 -9.54 16.20
C GLN A 109 5.20 -9.95 14.73
N ILE A 110 6.01 -9.25 13.95
CA ILE A 110 6.19 -9.52 12.54
C ILE A 110 7.32 -10.52 12.36
N SER A 111 7.03 -11.71 11.81
CA SER A 111 8.02 -12.71 11.43
C SER A 111 8.23 -12.72 9.91
N GLY A 112 9.41 -13.18 9.45
CA GLY A 112 9.67 -13.34 8.02
C GLY A 112 8.73 -14.33 7.33
N ILE A 113 8.16 -15.30 8.08
CA ILE A 113 7.14 -16.22 7.58
C ILE A 113 5.82 -15.49 7.35
N MET A 114 5.40 -14.63 8.28
CA MET A 114 4.19 -13.80 8.11
C MET A 114 4.29 -12.91 6.88
N LEU A 115 5.38 -12.16 6.74
CA LEU A 115 5.58 -11.25 5.60
C LEU A 115 5.46 -11.95 4.25
N ARG A 116 5.96 -13.19 4.16
CA ARG A 116 5.94 -14.00 2.94
C ARG A 116 4.54 -14.38 2.49
N HIS A 117 3.64 -14.56 3.43
CA HIS A 117 2.27 -15.01 3.22
C HIS A 117 1.24 -13.88 3.43
N ASP A 118 1.71 -12.66 3.73
CA ASP A 118 0.85 -11.49 3.97
C ASP A 118 0.31 -10.93 2.64
N VAL A 119 -0.42 -11.75 1.93
CA VAL A 119 -1.01 -11.42 0.64
C VAL A 119 -2.45 -11.92 0.54
N ALA A 120 -3.31 -11.08 -0.03
CA ALA A 120 -4.70 -11.40 -0.30
C ALA A 120 -5.15 -10.89 -1.68
N LEU A 121 -6.01 -11.66 -2.32
CA LEU A 121 -6.71 -11.30 -3.56
C LEU A 121 -8.18 -11.06 -3.27
N LEU A 122 -8.70 -9.95 -3.78
CA LEU A 122 -10.07 -9.53 -3.60
C LEU A 122 -10.76 -9.45 -4.96
N ARG A 123 -11.88 -10.19 -5.12
CA ARG A 123 -12.71 -10.04 -6.32
C ARG A 123 -13.73 -8.92 -6.10
N LEU A 124 -13.83 -8.03 -7.07
CA LEU A 124 -14.81 -6.94 -7.09
C LEU A 124 -16.21 -7.45 -7.47
N ASP A 125 -17.25 -6.80 -6.97
CA ASP A 125 -18.66 -7.09 -7.31
C ASP A 125 -18.98 -6.81 -8.79
N ARG A 126 -18.21 -5.94 -9.43
CA ARG A 126 -18.25 -5.64 -10.87
C ARG A 126 -16.90 -5.11 -11.35
N PRO A 127 -16.55 -5.28 -12.63
CA PRO A 127 -15.29 -4.78 -13.17
C PRO A 127 -15.14 -3.25 -13.07
N ILE A 128 -13.89 -2.80 -13.02
CA ILE A 128 -13.48 -1.42 -13.28
C ILE A 128 -13.08 -1.35 -14.76
N LEU A 129 -13.59 -0.36 -15.48
CA LEU A 129 -13.30 -0.21 -16.90
C LEU A 129 -12.02 0.60 -17.12
N SER A 130 -11.41 0.47 -18.29
CA SER A 130 -10.13 1.11 -18.58
C SER A 130 -10.20 2.64 -18.62
N ASP A 131 -11.39 3.21 -18.84
CA ASP A 131 -11.62 4.66 -18.72
C ASP A 131 -11.75 5.15 -17.26
N GLU A 132 -11.96 4.23 -16.32
CA GLU A 132 -11.92 4.53 -14.88
C GLU A 132 -10.50 4.32 -14.32
N ALA A 133 -9.89 3.14 -14.53
CA ALA A 133 -8.51 2.82 -14.12
C ALA A 133 -8.00 1.56 -14.85
N ASP A 134 -6.81 1.65 -15.44
CA ASP A 134 -6.15 0.49 -16.04
C ASP A 134 -5.39 -0.34 -15.00
N PRO A 135 -5.57 -1.67 -14.96
CA PRO A 135 -4.86 -2.53 -14.03
C PRO A 135 -3.34 -2.52 -14.22
N PHE A 136 -2.58 -2.63 -13.14
CA PHE A 136 -1.14 -2.88 -13.22
C PHE A 136 -0.84 -4.35 -13.56
N ALA A 137 0.15 -4.56 -14.41
CA ALA A 137 0.74 -5.87 -14.60
C ALA A 137 1.59 -6.26 -13.37
N VAL A 138 1.48 -7.53 -12.97
CA VAL A 138 2.32 -8.07 -11.88
C VAL A 138 3.69 -8.41 -12.45
N HIS A 139 4.74 -7.82 -11.87
CA HIS A 139 6.12 -8.17 -12.17
C HIS A 139 6.58 -9.30 -11.22
N VAL A 140 7.00 -10.42 -11.79
CA VAL A 140 7.20 -11.67 -11.03
C VAL A 140 8.65 -11.98 -10.67
N ASP A 141 9.63 -11.24 -11.19
CA ASP A 141 11.06 -11.52 -10.97
C ASP A 141 11.88 -10.21 -10.89
N PRO A 142 11.65 -9.38 -9.85
CA PRO A 142 12.44 -8.16 -9.68
C PRO A 142 13.89 -8.52 -9.34
N ARG A 143 14.86 -7.75 -9.83
CA ARG A 143 16.29 -8.00 -9.62
C ARG A 143 16.88 -7.13 -8.53
N ASN A 144 17.93 -7.62 -7.86
CA ASN A 144 18.69 -6.79 -6.94
C ASN A 144 19.20 -5.52 -7.64
N GLY A 145 19.02 -4.37 -7.02
CA GLY A 145 19.35 -3.06 -7.57
C GLY A 145 18.29 -2.47 -8.52
N GLU A 146 17.25 -3.21 -8.87
CA GLU A 146 16.16 -2.70 -9.68
C GLU A 146 15.47 -1.53 -8.99
N LYS A 147 15.19 -0.47 -9.74
CA LYS A 147 14.52 0.72 -9.22
C LYS A 147 13.03 0.47 -9.06
N VAL A 148 12.54 0.78 -7.89
CA VAL A 148 11.12 0.63 -7.52
C VAL A 148 10.61 1.89 -6.85
N SER A 149 9.31 2.03 -6.85
CA SER A 149 8.59 3.07 -6.10
C SER A 149 7.63 2.42 -5.10
N VAL A 150 7.47 3.04 -3.95
CA VAL A 150 6.47 2.62 -2.96
C VAL A 150 5.35 3.65 -2.91
N LEU A 151 4.13 3.21 -3.09
CA LEU A 151 2.94 4.04 -3.01
C LEU A 151 2.00 3.49 -1.96
N SER A 152 1.54 4.35 -1.05
CA SER A 152 0.64 3.92 0.01
C SER A 152 -0.22 5.03 0.58
N TYR A 153 -1.42 4.67 1.03
CA TYR A 153 -2.16 5.38 2.06
C TYR A 153 -1.61 4.95 3.41
N GLY A 154 -1.21 5.89 4.26
CA GLY A 154 -0.58 5.58 5.53
C GLY A 154 -1.23 6.30 6.70
N ARG A 155 -0.86 5.93 7.92
CA ARG A 155 -1.36 6.59 9.13
C ARG A 155 -1.15 8.10 9.06
N GLY A 156 -2.23 8.88 9.27
CA GLY A 156 -2.22 10.34 9.11
C GLY A 156 -2.24 10.85 7.67
N ARG A 157 -2.35 9.95 6.69
CA ARG A 157 -2.39 10.26 5.24
C ARG A 157 -3.49 9.46 4.55
N SER A 158 -4.68 9.46 5.14
CA SER A 158 -5.85 8.72 4.64
C SER A 158 -6.44 9.32 3.37
N GLU A 159 -6.22 10.63 3.16
CA GLU A 159 -6.91 11.39 2.12
C GLU A 159 -6.12 11.49 0.81
N HIS A 160 -4.89 10.99 0.78
CA HIS A 160 -4.07 11.01 -0.43
C HIS A 160 -3.04 9.89 -0.43
N LEU A 161 -2.73 9.42 -1.63
CA LEU A 161 -1.63 8.50 -1.87
C LEU A 161 -0.29 9.24 -1.62
N SER A 162 0.66 8.54 -1.03
CA SER A 162 2.02 9.04 -0.86
C SER A 162 2.98 8.20 -1.66
N TRP A 163 3.90 8.84 -2.35
CA TRP A 163 4.87 8.23 -3.24
C TRP A 163 6.28 8.39 -2.69
N GLN A 164 6.97 7.28 -2.47
CA GLN A 164 8.41 7.23 -2.21
C GLN A 164 9.12 6.78 -3.48
N LYS A 165 9.92 7.67 -4.03
CA LYS A 165 10.74 7.45 -5.23
C LYS A 165 12.12 6.88 -4.88
N ASP A 166 12.82 6.45 -5.91
CA ASP A 166 14.24 6.09 -5.86
C ASP A 166 14.59 4.98 -4.86
N CYS A 167 13.60 4.14 -4.52
CA CYS A 167 13.86 2.89 -3.82
C CYS A 167 14.59 1.91 -4.75
N SER A 168 15.26 0.93 -4.17
CA SER A 168 15.88 -0.16 -4.93
C SER A 168 15.62 -1.47 -4.21
N VAL A 169 15.44 -2.53 -4.97
CA VAL A 169 15.43 -3.89 -4.43
C VAL A 169 16.83 -4.18 -3.88
N LEU A 170 16.94 -4.32 -2.55
CA LEU A 170 18.23 -4.53 -1.89
C LEU A 170 18.66 -5.99 -1.96
N GLN A 171 17.73 -6.89 -1.67
CA GLN A 171 17.99 -8.32 -1.63
C GLN A 171 16.68 -9.09 -1.81
N GLN A 172 16.75 -10.14 -2.60
CA GLN A 172 15.69 -11.16 -2.63
C GLN A 172 16.07 -12.28 -1.67
N GLY A 173 15.18 -12.66 -0.81
CA GLY A 173 15.43 -13.77 0.10
C GLY A 173 14.15 -14.30 0.72
N GLY A 174 14.00 -15.62 0.69
CA GLY A 174 12.88 -16.29 1.35
C GLY A 174 11.48 -15.83 0.91
N GLY A 175 11.31 -15.29 -0.30
CA GLY A 175 10.03 -14.78 -0.81
C GLY A 175 9.68 -13.35 -0.36
N VAL A 176 10.64 -12.61 0.19
CA VAL A 176 10.49 -11.19 0.57
C VAL A 176 11.55 -10.37 -0.16
N LEU A 177 11.18 -9.18 -0.63
CA LEU A 177 12.05 -8.20 -1.27
C LEU A 177 12.64 -7.23 -0.24
#